data_2f9af593677c42bf4c42d6cf16aa91ca
#
_entry.id   2f9af593677c42bf4c42d6cf16aa91ca
#
_cell.length_a   1.000
_cell.length_b   1.000
_cell.length_c   1.000
_cell.angle_alpha   90.00
_cell.angle_beta   90.00
_cell.angle_gamma   90.00
#
_symmetry.space_group_name_H-M   'P 1'
#
loop_
_entity.id
_entity.type
_entity.pdbx_description
1 polymer ?
#
loop_
_entity_poly.entity_id
_entity_poly.type
_entity_poly.pdbx_seq_one_letter_code
_entity_poly.pdbx_strand_id
1 'polypeptide(L)'
;IIDKIRIELAMHSDDYVAYGTGVSKSAIEQVAGSAGVSADVVERLSGAGVSLDEDTLKQAQSALDQATAIGELSEKAKYYMIANDIAPTIDGIYKAEMSVAGMPQSSGYEISFQEFNAMRPQIESLITKSGLTVNLQNLNNAQDLINNNIPVTEKTLKFKSMLDSLKVDDLGTQEGQSRVLDKIADQMAIGGDAYDTPLTNDPSIWENVKSAIVTLADASYDDIVNVISSGKAFTISSLKVVMQVGWSMDGTANAGQTNAAAQQAYV
;
A
#
# COMPACT_ATOMS: atom_id res chain seq x y z
N ILE A 1 -18.75 2.57 -24.57
CA ILE A 1 -20.12 2.00 -24.72
C ILE A 1 -20.08 0.70 -25.51
N ILE A 2 -19.40 0.65 -26.67
CA ILE A 2 -19.32 -0.56 -27.51
C ILE A 2 -18.59 -1.70 -26.79
N ASP A 3 -17.51 -1.40 -26.09
CA ASP A 3 -16.72 -2.40 -25.37
C ASP A 3 -17.47 -2.96 -24.15
N LYS A 4 -18.20 -2.11 -23.45
CA LYS A 4 -19.09 -2.55 -22.36
C LYS A 4 -20.19 -3.50 -22.87
N ILE A 5 -20.79 -3.18 -24.03
CA ILE A 5 -21.77 -4.05 -24.67
C ILE A 5 -21.15 -5.38 -25.10
N ARG A 6 -19.91 -5.39 -25.60
CA ARG A 6 -19.20 -6.62 -25.97
C ARG A 6 -18.91 -7.49 -24.75
N ILE A 7 -18.50 -6.91 -23.64
CA ILE A 7 -18.29 -7.62 -22.38
C ILE A 7 -19.59 -8.23 -21.87
N GLU A 8 -20.67 -7.45 -21.84
CA GLU A 8 -21.99 -7.94 -21.45
C GLU A 8 -22.50 -9.05 -22.39
N LEU A 9 -22.27 -8.95 -23.70
CA LEU A 9 -22.62 -10.00 -24.66
C LEU A 9 -21.79 -11.27 -24.48
N ALA A 10 -20.50 -11.15 -24.19
CA ALA A 10 -19.63 -12.29 -23.90
C ALA A 10 -20.06 -13.00 -22.62
N MET A 11 -20.46 -12.27 -21.59
CA MET A 11 -20.95 -12.81 -20.32
C MET A 11 -22.35 -13.44 -20.44
N HIS A 12 -23.13 -13.11 -21.48
CA HIS A 12 -24.47 -13.67 -21.75
C HIS A 12 -24.47 -14.64 -22.94
N SER A 13 -23.32 -15.13 -23.37
CA SER A 13 -23.22 -16.14 -24.41
C SER A 13 -23.72 -17.49 -23.92
N ASP A 14 -24.09 -18.40 -24.86
CA ASP A 14 -24.57 -19.77 -24.53
C ASP A 14 -23.56 -20.62 -23.75
N ASP A 15 -22.29 -20.15 -23.64
CA ASP A 15 -21.23 -20.72 -22.80
C ASP A 15 -21.35 -20.32 -21.31
N TYR A 16 -22.29 -19.44 -20.96
CA TYR A 16 -22.57 -19.04 -19.59
C TYR A 16 -23.26 -20.18 -18.83
N VAL A 17 -22.53 -20.86 -17.98
CA VAL A 17 -23.10 -21.95 -17.15
C VAL A 17 -23.87 -21.33 -16.01
N ALA A 18 -25.21 -21.39 -16.08
CA ALA A 18 -26.14 -20.86 -15.08
C ALA A 18 -26.08 -21.55 -13.69
N TYR A 19 -25.21 -22.51 -13.50
CA TYR A 19 -25.00 -23.25 -12.25
C TYR A 19 -23.61 -22.95 -11.65
N GLY A 20 -23.49 -21.82 -11.06
CA GLY A 20 -22.29 -21.42 -10.37
C GLY A 20 -21.87 -20.02 -10.83
N THR A 21 -21.26 -19.33 -9.96
CA THR A 21 -20.82 -17.94 -10.07
C THR A 21 -19.61 -17.75 -11.00
N GLY A 22 -19.43 -18.58 -12.05
CA GLY A 22 -18.25 -18.57 -12.90
C GLY A 22 -18.56 -18.16 -14.35
N VAL A 23 -17.84 -17.17 -14.84
CA VAL A 23 -17.76 -16.84 -16.28
C VAL A 23 -17.10 -18.02 -17.02
N SER A 24 -17.60 -18.38 -18.21
CA SER A 24 -16.99 -19.49 -18.97
C SER A 24 -15.57 -19.15 -19.42
N LYS A 25 -14.73 -20.18 -19.57
CA LYS A 25 -13.34 -20.00 -20.01
C LYS A 25 -13.25 -19.28 -21.36
N SER A 26 -14.16 -19.59 -22.30
CA SER A 26 -14.20 -18.94 -23.61
C SER A 26 -14.56 -17.45 -23.52
N ALA A 27 -15.47 -17.08 -22.61
CA ALA A 27 -15.81 -15.67 -22.36
C ALA A 27 -14.63 -14.90 -21.74
N ILE A 28 -13.91 -15.52 -20.79
CA ILE A 28 -12.69 -14.95 -20.20
C ILE A 28 -11.64 -14.70 -21.28
N GLU A 29 -11.35 -15.69 -22.13
CA GLU A 29 -10.38 -15.56 -23.23
C GLU A 29 -10.78 -14.49 -24.24
N GLN A 30 -12.08 -14.36 -24.55
CA GLN A 30 -12.58 -13.32 -25.43
C GLN A 30 -12.41 -11.91 -24.85
N VAL A 31 -12.79 -11.72 -23.59
CA VAL A 31 -12.62 -10.43 -22.88
C VAL A 31 -11.15 -10.07 -22.79
N ALA A 32 -10.29 -11.01 -22.39
CA ALA A 32 -8.85 -10.83 -22.29
C ALA A 32 -8.24 -10.41 -23.63
N GLY A 33 -8.59 -11.12 -24.72
CA GLY A 33 -8.12 -10.78 -26.06
C GLY A 33 -8.61 -9.42 -26.56
N SER A 34 -9.84 -9.02 -26.22
CA SER A 34 -10.39 -7.72 -26.59
C SER A 34 -9.72 -6.56 -25.86
N ALA A 35 -9.39 -6.74 -24.57
CA ALA A 35 -8.73 -5.73 -23.76
C ALA A 35 -7.19 -5.76 -23.88
N GLY A 36 -6.62 -6.81 -24.46
CA GLY A 36 -5.16 -6.99 -24.56
C GLY A 36 -4.50 -7.30 -23.21
N VAL A 37 -5.20 -8.02 -22.34
CA VAL A 37 -4.72 -8.42 -21.02
C VAL A 37 -4.66 -9.94 -20.89
N SER A 38 -4.07 -10.46 -19.82
CA SER A 38 -4.05 -11.90 -19.57
C SER A 38 -5.41 -12.43 -19.12
N ALA A 39 -5.70 -13.70 -19.42
CA ALA A 39 -6.92 -14.37 -18.98
C ALA A 39 -7.01 -14.43 -17.44
N ASP A 40 -5.88 -14.60 -16.77
CA ASP A 40 -5.80 -14.65 -15.31
C ASP A 40 -6.26 -13.34 -14.66
N VAL A 41 -5.97 -12.18 -15.27
CA VAL A 41 -6.46 -10.88 -14.80
C VAL A 41 -7.98 -10.82 -14.89
N VAL A 42 -8.56 -11.22 -16.02
CA VAL A 42 -10.03 -11.22 -16.19
C VAL A 42 -10.68 -12.16 -15.18
N GLU A 43 -10.15 -13.37 -15.01
CA GLU A 43 -10.68 -14.37 -14.07
C GLU A 43 -10.66 -13.86 -12.63
N ARG A 44 -9.54 -13.31 -12.16
CA ARG A 44 -9.40 -12.84 -10.78
C ARG A 44 -10.28 -11.63 -10.49
N LEU A 45 -10.29 -10.64 -11.38
CA LEU A 45 -11.14 -9.45 -11.22
C LEU A 45 -12.63 -9.82 -11.25
N SER A 46 -13.03 -10.72 -12.15
CA SER A 46 -14.41 -11.25 -12.19
C SER A 46 -14.77 -11.96 -10.88
N GLY A 47 -13.88 -12.82 -10.38
CA GLY A 47 -14.07 -13.54 -9.11
C GLY A 47 -14.18 -12.62 -7.90
N ALA A 48 -13.51 -11.48 -7.92
CA ALA A 48 -13.57 -10.46 -6.88
C ALA A 48 -14.75 -9.48 -7.05
N GLY A 49 -15.55 -9.61 -8.11
CA GLY A 49 -16.68 -8.72 -8.40
C GLY A 49 -16.29 -7.33 -8.90
N VAL A 50 -15.08 -7.19 -9.43
CA VAL A 50 -14.58 -5.94 -10.02
C VAL A 50 -15.15 -5.76 -11.42
N SER A 51 -15.41 -4.51 -11.85
CA SER A 51 -15.87 -4.18 -13.20
C SER A 51 -14.84 -4.63 -14.25
N LEU A 52 -15.31 -5.28 -15.32
CA LEU A 52 -14.46 -5.77 -16.42
C LEU A 52 -14.42 -4.80 -17.61
N ASP A 53 -14.48 -3.49 -17.35
CA ASP A 53 -14.23 -2.49 -18.40
C ASP A 53 -12.74 -2.45 -18.79
N GLU A 54 -12.47 -1.94 -19.99
CA GLU A 54 -11.14 -1.98 -20.58
C GLU A 54 -10.10 -1.22 -19.74
N ASP A 55 -10.47 -0.08 -19.14
CA ASP A 55 -9.56 0.74 -18.35
C ASP A 55 -9.19 0.01 -17.03
N THR A 56 -10.18 -0.58 -16.37
CA THR A 56 -10.00 -1.38 -15.15
C THR A 56 -9.10 -2.60 -15.41
N LEU A 57 -9.34 -3.34 -16.49
CA LEU A 57 -8.54 -4.49 -16.88
C LEU A 57 -7.08 -4.09 -17.20
N LYS A 58 -6.89 -3.01 -17.95
CA LYS A 58 -5.55 -2.50 -18.28
C LYS A 58 -4.80 -1.99 -17.04
N GLN A 59 -5.50 -1.34 -16.12
CA GLN A 59 -4.90 -0.89 -14.86
C GLN A 59 -4.39 -2.08 -14.03
N ALA A 60 -5.19 -3.13 -13.89
CA ALA A 60 -4.79 -4.34 -13.17
C ALA A 60 -3.59 -5.04 -13.84
N GLN A 61 -3.63 -5.20 -15.17
CA GLN A 61 -2.51 -5.80 -15.92
C GLN A 61 -1.24 -4.97 -15.77
N SER A 62 -1.33 -3.65 -15.92
CA SER A 62 -0.16 -2.75 -15.78
C SER A 62 0.42 -2.77 -14.37
N ALA A 63 -0.42 -2.84 -13.34
CA ALA A 63 0.04 -2.99 -11.96
C ALA A 63 0.73 -4.35 -11.72
N LEU A 64 0.19 -5.43 -12.30
CA LEU A 64 0.84 -6.75 -12.26
C LEU A 64 2.19 -6.73 -12.97
N ASP A 65 2.27 -6.12 -14.16
CA ASP A 65 3.51 -5.99 -14.92
C ASP A 65 4.55 -5.19 -14.14
N GLN A 66 4.13 -4.10 -13.50
CA GLN A 66 4.99 -3.29 -12.64
C GLN A 66 5.47 -4.08 -11.42
N ALA A 67 4.60 -4.84 -10.76
CA ALA A 67 4.99 -5.68 -9.63
C ALA A 67 6.02 -6.74 -10.05
N THR A 68 5.82 -7.39 -11.20
CA THR A 68 6.76 -8.40 -11.71
C THR A 68 8.11 -7.83 -12.13
N ALA A 69 8.16 -6.54 -12.46
CA ALA A 69 9.39 -5.84 -12.79
C ALA A 69 10.21 -5.38 -11.56
N ILE A 70 9.67 -5.44 -10.34
CA ILE A 70 10.36 -5.00 -9.13
C ILE A 70 11.63 -5.84 -8.88
N GLY A 71 11.57 -7.16 -9.11
CA GLY A 71 12.70 -8.04 -8.80
C GLY A 71 13.01 -8.09 -7.30
N GLU A 72 14.26 -7.85 -6.91
CA GLU A 72 14.69 -7.79 -5.52
C GLU A 72 14.54 -6.37 -4.94
N LEU A 73 14.04 -6.26 -3.71
CA LEU A 73 13.98 -4.99 -2.99
C LEU A 73 15.35 -4.69 -2.34
N SER A 74 16.06 -3.73 -2.90
CA SER A 74 17.41 -3.35 -2.45
C SER A 74 17.41 -2.72 -1.05
N GLU A 75 18.49 -2.92 -0.29
CA GLU A 75 18.63 -2.29 1.03
C GLU A 75 18.53 -0.75 0.95
N LYS A 76 19.06 -0.13 -0.10
CA LYS A 76 18.94 1.32 -0.32
C LYS A 76 17.48 1.75 -0.46
N ALA A 77 16.68 1.01 -1.22
CA ALA A 77 15.27 1.30 -1.39
C ALA A 77 14.51 1.11 -0.07
N LYS A 78 14.83 0.09 0.73
CA LYS A 78 14.25 -0.10 2.07
C LYS A 78 14.52 1.13 2.97
N TYR A 79 15.77 1.62 3.04
CA TYR A 79 16.08 2.80 3.84
C TYR A 79 15.43 4.06 3.27
N TYR A 80 15.36 4.20 1.95
CA TYR A 80 14.65 5.30 1.31
C TYR A 80 13.16 5.30 1.67
N MET A 81 12.51 4.12 1.66
CA MET A 81 11.11 3.98 2.06
C MET A 81 10.89 4.32 3.53
N ILE A 82 11.78 3.85 4.43
CA ILE A 82 11.68 4.14 5.86
C ILE A 82 11.85 5.64 6.13
N ALA A 83 12.86 6.27 5.52
CA ALA A 83 13.17 7.68 5.71
C ALA A 83 12.04 8.61 5.20
N ASN A 84 11.33 8.20 4.16
CA ASN A 84 10.27 8.98 3.52
C ASN A 84 8.85 8.48 3.85
N ASP A 85 8.72 7.50 4.75
CA ASP A 85 7.43 6.90 5.16
C ASP A 85 6.59 6.38 3.96
N ILE A 86 7.27 5.74 3.00
CA ILE A 86 6.64 5.24 1.77
C ILE A 86 6.03 3.86 2.05
N ALA A 87 4.73 3.73 1.81
CA ALA A 87 4.03 2.46 2.00
C ALA A 87 4.56 1.35 1.06
N PRO A 88 4.60 0.09 1.51
CA PRO A 88 5.09 -1.05 0.71
C PRO A 88 4.02 -1.55 -0.27
N THR A 89 3.55 -0.66 -1.13
CA THR A 89 2.65 -0.92 -2.26
C THR A 89 3.46 -1.20 -3.53
N ILE A 90 2.82 -1.69 -4.57
CA ILE A 90 3.46 -1.90 -5.88
C ILE A 90 4.16 -0.61 -6.33
N ASP A 91 3.43 0.51 -6.35
CA ASP A 91 3.96 1.81 -6.79
C ASP A 91 5.01 2.37 -5.82
N GLY A 92 4.78 2.22 -4.51
CA GLY A 92 5.72 2.68 -3.48
C GLY A 92 7.08 2.02 -3.58
N ILE A 93 7.11 0.69 -3.74
CA ILE A 93 8.36 -0.08 -3.90
C ILE A 93 9.02 0.24 -5.24
N TYR A 94 8.26 0.25 -6.33
CA TYR A 94 8.79 0.59 -7.65
C TYR A 94 9.43 1.98 -7.68
N LYS A 95 8.74 2.98 -7.14
CA LYS A 95 9.28 4.36 -7.04
C LYS A 95 10.51 4.45 -6.15
N ALA A 96 10.55 3.70 -5.06
CA ALA A 96 11.71 3.65 -4.18
C ALA A 96 12.94 3.08 -4.92
N GLU A 97 12.79 1.95 -5.63
CA GLU A 97 13.86 1.37 -6.43
C GLU A 97 14.35 2.34 -7.52
N MET A 98 13.42 2.97 -8.27
CA MET A 98 13.79 3.96 -9.27
C MET A 98 14.51 5.18 -8.67
N SER A 99 14.09 5.62 -7.51
CA SER A 99 14.69 6.78 -6.83
C SER A 99 16.12 6.53 -6.39
N VAL A 100 16.46 5.30 -6.01
CA VAL A 100 17.81 4.94 -5.57
C VAL A 100 18.71 4.38 -6.67
N ALA A 101 18.18 4.05 -7.86
CA ALA A 101 18.86 3.44 -9.02
C ALA A 101 19.95 4.35 -9.50
N GLY A 102 20.63 5.05 -9.23
CA GLY A 102 21.75 5.90 -9.65
C GLY A 102 22.41 6.63 -8.50
N MET A 103 21.91 6.42 -7.30
CA MET A 103 22.52 7.03 -6.11
C MET A 103 23.85 6.33 -5.80
N PRO A 104 24.94 7.08 -5.60
CA PRO A 104 26.19 6.49 -5.12
C PRO A 104 25.92 5.76 -3.81
N GLN A 105 26.72 4.73 -3.52
CA GLN A 105 26.71 4.18 -2.16
C GLN A 105 27.04 5.33 -1.21
N SER A 106 26.13 5.64 -0.30
CA SER A 106 26.45 6.59 0.75
C SER A 106 27.66 6.01 1.51
N SER A 107 28.73 6.78 1.58
CA SER A 107 29.75 6.56 2.60
C SER A 107 29.11 6.94 3.94
N GLY A 108 28.18 6.07 4.40
CA GLY A 108 27.41 6.31 5.61
C GLY A 108 28.33 6.41 6.81
N TYR A 109 27.89 7.14 7.82
CA TYR A 109 28.44 7.05 9.16
C TYR A 109 28.37 5.59 9.60
N GLU A 110 29.50 4.97 9.90
CA GLU A 110 29.56 3.64 10.46
C GLU A 110 29.74 3.79 11.98
N ILE A 111 28.66 3.49 12.73
CA ILE A 111 28.75 3.54 14.19
C ILE A 111 29.80 2.54 14.68
N SER A 112 30.69 2.97 15.54
CA SER A 112 31.70 2.08 16.13
C SER A 112 31.03 1.04 17.06
N PHE A 113 31.69 -0.11 17.20
CA PHE A 113 31.24 -1.16 18.12
C PHE A 113 31.06 -0.68 19.56
N GLN A 114 31.94 0.22 20.04
CA GLN A 114 31.86 0.77 21.40
C GLN A 114 30.65 1.67 21.57
N GLU A 115 30.37 2.55 20.60
CA GLU A 115 29.19 3.44 20.62
C GLU A 115 27.90 2.63 20.54
N PHE A 116 27.83 1.63 19.66
CA PHE A 116 26.67 0.77 19.55
C PHE A 116 26.40 0.01 20.84
N ASN A 117 27.44 -0.56 21.47
CA ASN A 117 27.29 -1.27 22.74
C ASN A 117 26.87 -0.34 23.89
N ALA A 118 27.26 0.92 23.88
CA ALA A 118 26.79 1.87 24.89
C ALA A 118 25.29 2.15 24.77
N MET A 119 24.71 2.10 23.55
CA MET A 119 23.28 2.31 23.28
C MET A 119 22.47 1.00 23.32
N ARG A 120 23.12 -0.15 23.34
CA ARG A 120 22.49 -1.46 23.23
C ARG A 120 21.32 -1.68 24.19
N PRO A 121 21.38 -1.34 25.50
CA PRO A 121 20.25 -1.53 26.40
C PRO A 121 18.99 -0.75 25.98
N GLN A 122 19.16 0.47 25.44
CA GLN A 122 18.06 1.27 24.94
C GLN A 122 17.49 0.68 23.64
N ILE A 123 18.36 0.22 22.74
CA ILE A 123 17.97 -0.44 21.49
C ILE A 123 17.18 -1.73 21.78
N GLU A 124 17.65 -2.58 22.68
CA GLU A 124 16.95 -3.80 23.10
C GLU A 124 15.57 -3.50 23.71
N SER A 125 15.48 -2.42 24.49
CA SER A 125 14.19 -1.93 25.03
C SER A 125 13.25 -1.51 23.90
N LEU A 126 13.74 -0.77 22.89
CA LEU A 126 12.94 -0.34 21.73
C LEU A 126 12.49 -1.54 20.89
N ILE A 127 13.37 -2.52 20.61
CA ILE A 127 13.04 -3.76 19.91
C ILE A 127 11.91 -4.49 20.63
N THR A 128 12.00 -4.63 21.96
CA THR A 128 10.96 -5.28 22.77
C THR A 128 9.63 -4.51 22.73
N LYS A 129 9.66 -3.18 22.87
CA LYS A 129 8.48 -2.33 22.77
C LYS A 129 7.84 -2.38 21.38
N SER A 130 8.64 -2.57 20.34
CA SER A 130 8.15 -2.79 18.97
C SER A 130 7.42 -4.13 18.78
N GLY A 131 7.40 -5.00 19.80
CA GLY A 131 6.87 -6.36 19.68
C GLY A 131 7.79 -7.30 18.91
N LEU A 132 9.04 -6.91 18.66
CA LEU A 132 10.05 -7.71 17.98
C LEU A 132 10.91 -8.48 19.02
N THR A 133 11.45 -9.61 18.57
CA THR A 133 12.38 -10.39 19.42
C THR A 133 13.77 -9.75 19.42
N VAL A 134 14.41 -9.65 20.57
CA VAL A 134 15.81 -9.23 20.65
C VAL A 134 16.69 -10.37 20.15
N ASN A 135 17.16 -10.23 18.92
CA ASN A 135 18.04 -11.16 18.23
C ASN A 135 19.07 -10.39 17.38
N LEU A 136 20.03 -11.12 16.81
CA LEU A 136 21.09 -10.50 16.02
C LEU A 136 20.54 -9.72 14.81
N GLN A 137 19.51 -10.22 14.12
CA GLN A 137 18.94 -9.56 12.96
C GLN A 137 18.33 -8.19 13.35
N ASN A 138 17.52 -8.13 14.40
CA ASN A 138 16.90 -6.88 14.83
C ASN A 138 17.91 -5.90 15.45
N LEU A 139 19.01 -6.39 16.04
CA LEU A 139 20.13 -5.54 16.45
C LEU A 139 20.88 -4.98 15.24
N ASN A 140 21.13 -5.79 14.21
CA ASN A 140 21.71 -5.32 12.96
C ASN A 140 20.81 -4.29 12.27
N ASN A 141 19.50 -4.55 12.21
CA ASN A 141 18.53 -3.59 11.67
C ASN A 141 18.60 -2.24 12.39
N ALA A 142 18.75 -2.23 13.72
CA ALA A 142 18.93 -1.00 14.47
C ALA A 142 20.26 -0.30 14.14
N GLN A 143 21.35 -1.06 14.02
CA GLN A 143 22.66 -0.55 13.62
C GLN A 143 22.63 0.06 12.22
N ASP A 144 21.99 -0.61 11.29
CA ASP A 144 21.85 -0.17 9.91
C ASP A 144 20.99 1.10 9.80
N LEU A 145 19.92 1.23 10.59
CA LEU A 145 19.15 2.47 10.67
C LEU A 145 20.03 3.63 11.12
N ILE A 146 20.87 3.43 12.16
CA ILE A 146 21.81 4.46 12.64
C ILE A 146 22.81 4.82 11.53
N ASN A 147 23.41 3.84 10.88
CA ASN A 147 24.37 4.03 9.80
C ASN A 147 23.79 4.81 8.61
N ASN A 148 22.48 4.71 8.41
CA ASN A 148 21.76 5.45 7.36
C ASN A 148 21.13 6.76 7.87
N ASN A 149 21.50 7.24 9.07
CA ASN A 149 20.96 8.44 9.70
C ASN A 149 19.44 8.43 9.89
N ILE A 150 18.86 7.24 10.07
CA ILE A 150 17.44 7.05 10.35
C ILE A 150 17.26 6.86 11.86
N PRO A 151 16.39 7.64 12.52
CA PRO A 151 16.14 7.47 13.95
C PRO A 151 15.65 6.05 14.28
N VAL A 152 16.24 5.42 15.30
CA VAL A 152 15.78 4.13 15.82
C VAL A 152 14.57 4.37 16.71
N THR A 153 13.41 4.01 16.22
CA THR A 153 12.11 4.11 16.91
C THR A 153 11.35 2.80 16.79
N GLU A 154 10.29 2.64 17.57
CA GLU A 154 9.38 1.48 17.42
C GLU A 154 8.84 1.38 15.98
N LYS A 155 8.47 2.52 15.37
CA LYS A 155 7.94 2.59 14.00
C LYS A 155 8.98 2.14 12.98
N THR A 156 10.21 2.70 13.02
CA THR A 156 11.25 2.39 12.03
C THR A 156 11.77 0.96 12.16
N LEU A 157 11.85 0.41 13.38
CA LEU A 157 12.21 -0.99 13.61
C LEU A 157 11.16 -1.95 13.05
N LYS A 158 9.87 -1.70 13.33
CA LYS A 158 8.76 -2.49 12.75
C LYS A 158 8.77 -2.42 11.24
N PHE A 159 8.94 -1.22 10.70
CA PHE A 159 8.93 -1.03 9.25
C PHE A 159 10.11 -1.74 8.57
N LYS A 160 11.33 -1.62 9.10
CA LYS A 160 12.49 -2.36 8.58
C LYS A 160 12.27 -3.88 8.63
N SER A 161 11.80 -4.40 9.77
CA SER A 161 11.52 -5.83 9.93
C SER A 161 10.43 -6.30 8.94
N MET A 162 9.41 -5.50 8.70
CA MET A 162 8.37 -5.80 7.72
C MET A 162 8.92 -5.81 6.30
N LEU A 163 9.72 -4.79 5.89
CA LEU A 163 10.35 -4.75 4.58
C LEU A 163 11.31 -5.94 4.35
N ASP A 164 12.02 -6.38 5.37
CA ASP A 164 12.89 -7.57 5.30
C ASP A 164 12.10 -8.89 5.14
N SER A 165 10.84 -8.89 5.55
CA SER A 165 9.95 -10.05 5.41
C SER A 165 9.19 -10.10 4.09
N LEU A 166 9.27 -9.04 3.26
CA LEU A 166 8.58 -9.00 1.98
C LEU A 166 9.16 -10.05 1.02
N LYS A 167 8.27 -10.81 0.42
CA LYS A 167 8.60 -11.76 -0.65
C LYS A 167 8.37 -11.09 -1.99
N VAL A 168 9.35 -10.31 -2.44
CA VAL A 168 9.31 -9.64 -3.76
C VAL A 168 10.19 -10.33 -4.79
N ASP A 169 11.15 -11.14 -4.36
CA ASP A 169 12.08 -11.90 -5.20
C ASP A 169 11.40 -12.98 -6.05
N ASP A 170 10.23 -13.46 -5.63
CA ASP A 170 9.44 -14.46 -6.36
C ASP A 170 8.33 -13.88 -7.25
N LEU A 171 8.18 -12.56 -7.31
CA LEU A 171 7.10 -11.90 -8.09
C LEU A 171 7.17 -12.19 -9.59
N GLY A 172 8.33 -12.53 -10.13
CA GLY A 172 8.49 -12.99 -11.51
C GLY A 172 8.01 -14.43 -11.75
N THR A 173 7.75 -15.21 -10.70
CA THR A 173 7.24 -16.58 -10.83
C THR A 173 5.73 -16.61 -11.01
N GLN A 174 5.20 -17.70 -11.58
CA GLN A 174 3.75 -17.86 -11.75
C GLN A 174 3.01 -17.81 -10.41
N GLU A 175 3.57 -18.40 -9.35
CA GLU A 175 2.99 -18.38 -8.01
C GLU A 175 3.00 -16.98 -7.41
N GLY A 176 4.12 -16.25 -7.56
CA GLY A 176 4.23 -14.86 -7.12
C GLY A 176 3.25 -13.94 -7.85
N GLN A 177 3.14 -14.06 -9.17
CA GLN A 177 2.18 -13.32 -9.98
C GLN A 177 0.74 -13.58 -9.56
N SER A 178 0.37 -14.86 -9.38
CA SER A 178 -0.97 -15.24 -8.91
C SER A 178 -1.29 -14.61 -7.56
N ARG A 179 -0.35 -14.66 -6.61
CA ARG A 179 -0.50 -14.07 -5.28
C ARG A 179 -0.67 -12.55 -5.31
N VAL A 180 0.07 -11.86 -6.18
CA VAL A 180 -0.06 -10.40 -6.34
C VAL A 180 -1.36 -10.06 -7.03
N LEU A 181 -1.76 -10.82 -8.03
CA LEU A 181 -3.01 -10.60 -8.75
C LEU A 181 -4.23 -10.77 -7.84
N ASP A 182 -4.20 -11.74 -6.90
CA ASP A 182 -5.24 -11.85 -5.87
C ASP A 182 -5.33 -10.57 -5.04
N LYS A 183 -4.19 -10.02 -4.60
CA LYS A 183 -4.16 -8.76 -3.83
C LYS A 183 -4.64 -7.55 -4.65
N ILE A 184 -4.28 -7.48 -5.94
CA ILE A 184 -4.76 -6.44 -6.85
C ILE A 184 -6.29 -6.52 -6.97
N ALA A 185 -6.83 -7.70 -7.19
CA ALA A 185 -8.27 -7.90 -7.28
C ALA A 185 -9.00 -7.50 -5.99
N ASP A 186 -8.48 -7.90 -4.83
CA ASP A 186 -9.03 -7.50 -3.53
C ASP A 186 -8.97 -5.98 -3.31
N GLN A 187 -7.86 -5.33 -3.69
CA GLN A 187 -7.69 -3.88 -3.61
C GLN A 187 -8.71 -3.14 -4.48
N MET A 188 -8.87 -3.58 -5.73
CA MET A 188 -9.81 -2.98 -6.68
C MET A 188 -11.27 -3.25 -6.29
N ALA A 189 -11.58 -4.41 -5.69
CA ALA A 189 -12.92 -4.74 -5.21
C ALA A 189 -13.42 -3.80 -4.11
N ILE A 190 -12.52 -3.21 -3.32
CA ILE A 190 -12.86 -2.18 -2.32
C ILE A 190 -12.80 -0.76 -2.89
N GLY A 191 -12.61 -0.59 -4.20
CA GLY A 191 -12.53 0.70 -4.88
C GLY A 191 -11.16 1.37 -4.83
N GLY A 192 -10.10 0.65 -4.48
CA GLY A 192 -8.73 1.14 -4.47
C GLY A 192 -8.05 1.08 -5.84
N ASP A 193 -6.96 1.83 -5.98
CA ASP A 193 -6.10 1.78 -7.16
C ASP A 193 -5.25 0.50 -7.15
N ALA A 194 -5.11 -0.15 -8.32
CA ALA A 194 -4.31 -1.36 -8.47
C ALA A 194 -2.83 -1.17 -8.08
N TYR A 195 -2.27 0.00 -8.35
CA TYR A 195 -0.88 0.34 -8.01
C TYR A 195 -0.65 0.55 -6.51
N ASP A 196 -1.71 0.90 -5.76
CA ASP A 196 -1.65 1.05 -4.31
C ASP A 196 -1.83 -0.28 -3.57
N THR A 197 -1.79 -1.40 -4.29
CA THR A 197 -1.88 -2.74 -3.70
C THR A 197 -0.69 -3.02 -2.78
N PRO A 198 -0.93 -3.30 -1.48
CA PRO A 198 0.14 -3.62 -0.54
C PRO A 198 0.76 -5.00 -0.85
N LEU A 199 2.08 -5.07 -0.96
CA LEU A 199 2.81 -6.33 -1.14
C LEU A 199 3.10 -7.05 0.18
N THR A 200 2.87 -6.40 1.31
CA THR A 200 2.97 -7.02 2.64
C THR A 200 1.75 -7.87 2.98
N ASN A 201 1.92 -8.82 3.88
CA ASN A 201 0.83 -9.57 4.51
C ASN A 201 0.49 -9.01 5.91
N ASP A 202 1.09 -7.88 6.32
CA ASP A 202 0.79 -7.24 7.60
C ASP A 202 -0.65 -6.68 7.56
N PRO A 203 -1.57 -7.21 8.39
CA PRO A 203 -2.97 -6.78 8.39
C PRO A 203 -3.14 -5.30 8.76
N SER A 204 -2.20 -4.72 9.52
CA SER A 204 -2.27 -3.30 9.90
C SER A 204 -2.12 -2.37 8.69
N ILE A 205 -1.34 -2.76 7.70
CA ILE A 205 -1.17 -2.01 6.45
C ILE A 205 -2.46 -2.07 5.62
N TRP A 206 -3.06 -3.26 5.47
CA TRP A 206 -4.34 -3.43 4.78
C TRP A 206 -5.46 -2.59 5.39
N GLU A 207 -5.59 -2.62 6.71
CA GLU A 207 -6.60 -1.82 7.41
C GLU A 207 -6.35 -0.32 7.25
N ASN A 208 -5.10 0.13 7.25
CA ASN A 208 -4.75 1.53 6.99
C ASN A 208 -5.11 1.95 5.56
N VAL A 209 -4.77 1.14 4.54
CA VAL A 209 -5.11 1.40 3.14
C VAL A 209 -6.62 1.43 2.95
N LYS A 210 -7.34 0.43 3.45
CA LYS A 210 -8.80 0.36 3.41
C LYS A 210 -9.45 1.58 4.08
N SER A 211 -8.98 1.95 5.28
CA SER A 211 -9.45 3.14 5.99
C SER A 211 -9.16 4.44 5.23
N ALA A 212 -8.05 4.52 4.50
CA ALA A 212 -7.72 5.65 3.64
C ALA A 212 -8.68 5.75 2.46
N ILE A 213 -8.94 4.64 1.77
CA ILE A 213 -9.86 4.57 0.62
C ILE A 213 -11.27 4.99 1.05
N VAL A 214 -11.79 4.43 2.15
CA VAL A 214 -13.11 4.79 2.67
C VAL A 214 -13.16 6.28 3.02
N THR A 215 -12.11 6.82 3.65
CA THR A 215 -12.05 8.25 3.98
C THR A 215 -12.09 9.12 2.72
N LEU A 216 -11.39 8.74 1.65
CA LEU A 216 -11.41 9.47 0.38
C LEU A 216 -12.77 9.37 -0.32
N ALA A 217 -13.40 8.20 -0.30
CA ALA A 217 -14.71 7.97 -0.89
C ALA A 217 -15.82 8.78 -0.19
N ASP A 218 -15.72 8.94 1.12
CA ASP A 218 -16.69 9.67 1.95
C ASP A 218 -16.41 11.18 1.99
N ALA A 219 -15.25 11.65 1.53
CA ALA A 219 -14.87 13.06 1.56
C ALA A 219 -15.69 13.88 0.57
N SER A 220 -16.30 14.95 1.05
CA SER A 220 -16.99 15.94 0.20
C SER A 220 -16.00 16.91 -0.44
N TYR A 221 -16.44 17.62 -1.48
CA TYR A 221 -15.68 18.73 -2.07
C TYR A 221 -15.30 19.80 -1.02
N ASP A 222 -16.22 20.10 -0.12
CA ASP A 222 -16.01 21.09 0.93
C ASP A 222 -14.96 20.64 1.95
N ASP A 223 -14.88 19.36 2.26
CA ASP A 223 -13.81 18.81 3.13
C ASP A 223 -12.43 19.00 2.49
N ILE A 224 -12.32 18.74 1.20
CA ILE A 224 -11.07 18.94 0.44
C ILE A 224 -10.67 20.41 0.43
N VAL A 225 -11.62 21.32 0.13
CA VAL A 225 -11.38 22.76 0.13
C VAL A 225 -10.97 23.25 1.53
N ASN A 226 -11.61 22.75 2.59
CA ASN A 226 -11.27 23.10 3.96
C ASN A 226 -9.85 22.66 4.36
N VAL A 227 -9.39 21.47 3.95
CA VAL A 227 -8.00 21.04 4.16
C VAL A 227 -7.03 22.01 3.46
N ILE A 228 -7.27 22.31 2.18
CA ILE A 228 -6.41 23.21 1.39
C ILE A 228 -6.39 24.61 1.99
N SER A 229 -7.55 25.15 2.36
CA SER A 229 -7.70 26.49 2.92
C SER A 229 -7.07 26.63 4.32
N SER A 230 -6.95 25.53 5.05
CA SER A 230 -6.28 25.52 6.36
C SER A 230 -4.76 25.65 6.27
N GLY A 231 -4.18 25.63 5.08
CA GLY A 231 -2.73 25.68 4.86
C GLY A 231 -1.98 24.42 5.30
N LYS A 232 -2.70 23.35 5.66
CA LYS A 232 -2.10 22.06 6.03
C LYS A 232 -1.77 21.24 4.79
N ALA A 233 -0.78 20.35 4.92
CA ALA A 233 -0.50 19.37 3.90
C ALA A 233 -1.76 18.50 3.65
N PHE A 234 -2.07 18.24 2.38
CA PHE A 234 -3.18 17.36 2.02
C PHE A 234 -2.79 15.91 2.30
N THR A 235 -3.28 15.37 3.39
CA THR A 235 -3.05 14.00 3.85
C THR A 235 -4.36 13.37 4.29
N ILE A 236 -4.43 12.04 4.33
CA ILE A 236 -5.59 11.31 4.87
C ILE A 236 -5.90 11.74 6.32
N SER A 237 -4.86 11.98 7.11
CA SER A 237 -5.04 12.43 8.50
C SER A 237 -5.64 13.82 8.59
N SER A 238 -5.19 14.79 7.77
CA SER A 238 -5.78 16.13 7.74
C SER A 238 -7.22 16.11 7.22
N LEU A 239 -7.51 15.25 6.25
CA LEU A 239 -8.86 15.06 5.73
C LEU A 239 -9.81 14.47 6.79
N LYS A 240 -9.38 13.42 7.51
CA LYS A 240 -10.16 12.84 8.63
C LYS A 240 -10.48 13.87 9.70
N VAL A 241 -9.54 14.74 10.05
CA VAL A 241 -9.75 15.80 11.04
C VAL A 241 -10.84 16.77 10.57
N VAL A 242 -10.78 17.21 9.30
CA VAL A 242 -11.77 18.12 8.73
C VAL A 242 -13.17 17.50 8.68
N MET A 243 -13.27 16.26 8.22
CA MET A 243 -14.54 15.52 8.18
C MET A 243 -15.16 15.36 9.57
N GLN A 244 -14.35 15.06 10.61
CA GLN A 244 -14.85 14.98 11.99
C GLN A 244 -15.33 16.31 12.54
N VAL A 245 -14.66 17.42 12.22
CA VAL A 245 -15.06 18.76 12.65
C VAL A 245 -16.31 19.22 11.92
N GLY A 246 -16.45 18.91 10.62
CA GLY A 246 -17.64 19.22 9.82
C GLY A 246 -18.91 18.56 10.36
N TRP A 247 -18.83 17.30 10.80
CA TRP A 247 -19.94 16.59 11.46
C TRP A 247 -20.37 17.24 12.77
N SER A 248 -19.47 17.94 13.46
CA SER A 248 -19.78 18.64 14.71
C SER A 248 -20.47 19.98 14.49
N MET A 249 -20.42 20.57 13.27
CA MET A 249 -21.03 21.85 12.98
C MET A 249 -22.51 21.75 12.52
N ASP A 250 -22.94 20.59 12.03
CA ASP A 250 -24.31 20.38 11.55
C ASP A 250 -25.28 19.90 12.64
N GLY A 251 -24.80 19.63 13.83
CA GLY A 251 -25.56 19.16 15.00
C GLY A 251 -25.36 20.04 16.23
N THR A 252 -26.22 21.09 16.41
CA THR A 252 -26.43 21.88 17.65
C THR A 252 -25.19 22.45 18.34
N ALA A 253 -25.13 23.78 18.30
CA ALA A 253 -24.23 24.60 19.09
C ALA A 253 -24.05 24.12 20.54
N ASN A 254 -22.94 23.53 20.84
CA ASN A 254 -22.38 23.52 22.18
C ASN A 254 -20.89 23.93 22.07
N ALA A 255 -20.72 25.26 21.95
CA ALA A 255 -19.43 25.90 22.02
C ALA A 255 -18.89 25.75 23.44
N GLY A 256 -17.91 24.84 23.63
CA GLY A 256 -17.23 24.82 24.91
C GLY A 256 -16.18 23.73 25.16
N GLN A 257 -16.06 22.69 24.37
CA GLN A 257 -15.17 21.57 24.75
C GLN A 257 -14.26 20.99 23.65
N THR A 258 -14.16 21.59 22.48
CA THR A 258 -13.40 20.98 21.36
C THR A 258 -11.94 21.44 21.22
N ASN A 259 -11.45 22.39 22.01
CA ASN A 259 -10.06 22.88 21.86
C ASN A 259 -8.98 22.08 22.60
N ALA A 260 -9.35 21.18 23.53
CA ALA A 260 -8.36 20.41 24.29
C ALA A 260 -7.90 19.13 23.61
N ALA A 261 -8.76 18.46 22.84
CA ALA A 261 -8.40 17.20 22.16
C ALA A 261 -7.57 17.41 20.89
N ALA A 262 -7.79 18.52 20.17
CA ALA A 262 -7.04 18.85 18.96
C ALA A 262 -5.60 19.32 19.25
N GLN A 263 -5.32 19.83 20.45
CA GLN A 263 -3.97 20.27 20.85
C GLN A 263 -3.08 19.11 21.37
N GLN A 264 -3.65 17.98 21.78
CA GLN A 264 -2.88 16.82 22.25
C GLN A 264 -2.38 15.89 21.14
N ALA A 265 -2.86 16.06 19.92
CA ALA A 265 -2.40 15.27 18.77
C ALA A 265 -1.14 15.83 18.08
N TYR A 266 -0.54 16.91 18.59
CA TYR A 266 0.58 17.64 17.99
C TYR A 266 1.77 17.88 18.95
N VAL A 267 1.94 17.01 19.95
CA VAL A 267 3.18 17.01 20.76
C VAL A 267 3.88 15.67 20.61
#